data_a68384f11b44cce63b2963f3be79c727
#
_entry.id   a68384f11b44cce63b2963f3be79c727
#
_cell.length_a   1.000
_cell.length_b   1.000
_cell.length_c   1.000
_cell.angle_alpha   90.00
_cell.angle_beta   90.00
_cell.angle_gamma   90.00
#
_symmetry.space_group_name_H-M   'P 1'
#
loop_
_entity.id
_entity.type
_entity.pdbx_description
1 polymer ?
#
loop_
_entity_poly.entity_id
_entity_poly.type
_entity_poly.pdbx_seq_one_letter_code
_entity_poly.pdbx_strand_id
1 'polypeptide(L)'
;SLLLLDIRNRSELLSLKKATVQGIDYRQGPETVAIGSITLDKPVMEVVVTPQQTINLIDLLSSSTEATAQSGAKEAVAELPIAIGKLVFNAGTMAFADFSILPNFKARIENLNGRILGISTRPDAVADIDLTGFVINKYSPVIIKGKTSIFDFERQTDVQMAFRNIELPLFNPYSGRFAGYAIAKGKLTTELHYRIDDRKLVADHHVRIDQLTWGEATDSKDKVPIPVRLGTALLKDKDGVIDLNVPVTGSIDDPKFRIGPIVWQ
;
A
#
# COMPACT_ATOMS: atom_id res chain seq x y z
N SER A 1 13.78 19.27 10.47
CA SER A 1 13.00 18.31 9.68
C SER A 1 13.75 17.95 8.43
N LEU A 2 13.69 16.71 8.01
CA LEU A 2 14.19 16.22 6.72
C LEU A 2 12.99 16.09 5.79
N LEU A 3 13.15 16.49 4.53
CA LEU A 3 12.13 16.40 3.50
C LEU A 3 12.75 15.73 2.26
N LEU A 4 12.11 14.65 1.81
CA LEU A 4 12.46 13.98 0.56
C LEU A 4 11.36 14.31 -0.46
N LEU A 5 11.75 14.90 -1.57
CA LEU A 5 10.85 15.27 -2.66
C LEU A 5 11.06 14.37 -3.87
N ASP A 6 9.99 14.05 -4.57
CA ASP A 6 10.08 13.55 -5.93
C ASP A 6 10.56 14.71 -6.83
N ILE A 7 11.75 14.58 -7.39
CA ILE A 7 12.39 15.63 -8.22
C ILE A 7 11.62 15.92 -9.51
N ARG A 8 10.75 15.01 -9.96
CA ARG A 8 10.00 15.14 -11.23
C ARG A 8 8.80 16.07 -11.08
N ASN A 9 8.08 15.99 -9.95
CA ASN A 9 6.84 16.74 -9.72
C ASN A 9 6.86 17.58 -8.43
N ARG A 10 7.97 17.55 -7.67
CA ARG A 10 8.15 18.20 -6.37
C ARG A 10 7.13 17.79 -5.31
N SER A 11 6.49 16.63 -5.46
CA SER A 11 5.63 16.10 -4.41
C SER A 11 6.46 15.60 -3.23
N GLU A 12 5.91 15.76 -2.03
CA GLU A 12 6.52 15.22 -0.82
C GLU A 12 6.34 13.70 -0.80
N LEU A 13 7.44 12.95 -0.78
CA LEU A 13 7.42 11.50 -0.66
C LEU A 13 7.55 11.05 0.78
N LEU A 14 8.43 11.73 1.49
CA LEU A 14 8.72 11.46 2.87
C LEU A 14 9.12 12.77 3.56
N SER A 15 8.44 13.11 4.63
CA SER A 15 8.90 14.09 5.59
C SER A 15 9.01 13.45 6.97
N LEU A 16 9.92 13.91 7.81
CA LEU A 16 10.11 13.39 9.14
C LEU A 16 10.68 14.43 10.09
N LYS A 17 10.35 14.28 11.38
CA LYS A 17 10.86 15.16 12.42
C LYS A 17 12.34 14.91 12.69
N LYS A 18 12.74 13.63 12.76
CA LYS A 18 14.09 13.20 13.09
C LYS A 18 14.36 11.81 12.49
N ALA A 19 15.57 11.63 11.95
CA ALA A 19 16.15 10.32 11.68
C ALA A 19 17.35 10.10 12.59
N THR A 20 17.45 8.90 13.13
CA THR A 20 18.63 8.46 13.89
C THR A 20 19.21 7.22 13.24
N VAL A 21 20.46 7.29 12.83
CA VAL A 21 21.20 6.19 12.21
C VAL A 21 22.27 5.72 13.16
N GLN A 22 22.40 4.39 13.33
CA GLN A 22 23.36 3.77 14.22
C GLN A 22 24.03 2.57 13.56
N GLY A 23 25.31 2.35 13.89
CA GLY A 23 26.04 1.18 13.45
C GLY A 23 26.34 1.19 11.94
N ILE A 24 26.94 2.28 11.43
CA ILE A 24 27.39 2.34 10.03
C ILE A 24 28.72 1.62 9.92
N ASP A 25 28.78 0.58 9.08
CA ASP A 25 29.98 -0.18 8.75
C ASP A 25 30.17 -0.14 7.21
N TYR A 26 31.32 0.34 6.79
CA TYR A 26 31.73 0.36 5.38
C TYR A 26 32.92 -0.56 5.18
N ARG A 27 32.86 -1.46 4.22
CA ARG A 27 33.90 -2.41 3.86
C ARG A 27 34.38 -2.20 2.44
N GLN A 28 35.68 -2.20 2.23
CA GLN A 28 36.36 -1.93 0.96
C GLN A 28 36.75 -3.16 0.15
N GLY A 29 36.25 -4.33 0.41
CA GLY A 29 36.60 -5.46 -0.46
C GLY A 29 35.82 -6.73 -0.13
N PRO A 30 34.72 -7.05 -0.80
CA PRO A 30 33.97 -6.22 -1.74
C PRO A 30 33.28 -5.03 -1.06
N GLU A 31 33.12 -3.93 -1.80
CA GLU A 31 32.48 -2.73 -1.23
C GLU A 31 31.06 -3.03 -0.75
N THR A 32 30.77 -2.73 0.50
CA THR A 32 29.45 -2.91 1.11
C THR A 32 29.20 -1.86 2.18
N VAL A 33 27.95 -1.41 2.31
CA VAL A 33 27.50 -0.54 3.41
C VAL A 33 26.48 -1.29 4.25
N ALA A 34 26.77 -1.46 5.54
CA ALA A 34 25.84 -2.01 6.50
C ALA A 34 25.45 -0.94 7.51
N ILE A 35 24.15 -0.81 7.77
CA ILE A 35 23.57 0.08 8.76
C ILE A 35 22.86 -0.78 9.79
N GLY A 36 23.28 -0.69 11.05
CA GLY A 36 22.68 -1.48 12.13
C GLY A 36 21.21 -1.14 12.34
N SER A 37 20.91 0.16 12.50
CA SER A 37 19.51 0.61 12.63
C SER A 37 19.30 2.03 12.13
N ILE A 38 18.08 2.27 11.61
CA ILE A 38 17.52 3.58 11.32
C ILE A 38 16.23 3.73 12.10
N THR A 39 16.10 4.78 12.89
CA THR A 39 14.86 5.13 13.58
C THR A 39 14.30 6.42 13.01
N LEU A 40 13.04 6.38 12.60
CA LEU A 40 12.30 7.51 12.04
C LEU A 40 11.26 7.98 13.05
N ASP A 41 11.37 9.23 13.50
CA ASP A 41 10.43 9.85 14.42
C ASP A 41 9.42 10.71 13.63
N LYS A 42 8.14 10.35 13.75
CA LYS A 42 7.02 10.98 13.07
C LYS A 42 7.24 11.11 11.55
N PRO A 43 7.60 10.02 10.86
CA PRO A 43 7.66 10.07 9.41
C PRO A 43 6.25 10.24 8.83
N VAL A 44 6.12 11.07 7.80
CA VAL A 44 4.93 11.17 6.97
C VAL A 44 5.32 10.67 5.58
N MET A 45 4.68 9.61 5.14
CA MET A 45 4.86 9.02 3.82
C MET A 45 3.59 9.23 3.01
N GLU A 46 3.72 9.56 1.73
CA GLU A 46 2.57 9.77 0.86
C GLU A 46 2.60 8.79 -0.32
N VAL A 47 1.55 7.98 -0.43
CA VAL A 47 1.29 7.08 -1.55
C VAL A 47 0.18 7.68 -2.39
N VAL A 48 0.47 7.98 -3.64
CA VAL A 48 -0.46 8.64 -4.56
C VAL A 48 -0.70 7.78 -5.78
N VAL A 49 -1.97 7.52 -6.08
CA VAL A 49 -2.42 7.05 -7.39
C VAL A 49 -2.70 8.28 -8.25
N THR A 50 -1.95 8.44 -9.34
CA THR A 50 -2.08 9.57 -10.25
C THR A 50 -3.34 9.45 -11.12
N PRO A 51 -3.78 10.53 -11.80
CA PRO A 51 -4.85 10.44 -12.80
C PRO A 51 -4.57 9.44 -13.93
N GLN A 52 -3.30 9.14 -14.20
CA GLN A 52 -2.86 8.14 -15.17
C GLN A 52 -2.84 6.71 -14.62
N GLN A 53 -3.30 6.52 -13.38
CA GLN A 53 -3.35 5.23 -12.68
C GLN A 53 -1.94 4.64 -12.40
N THR A 54 -0.93 5.47 -12.27
CA THR A 54 0.40 5.08 -11.78
C THR A 54 0.52 5.37 -10.29
N ILE A 55 1.42 4.66 -9.60
CA ILE A 55 1.71 4.85 -8.18
C ILE A 55 3.06 5.52 -8.04
N ASN A 56 3.10 6.69 -7.38
CA ASN A 56 4.31 7.50 -7.21
C ASN A 56 5.50 6.71 -6.65
N LEU A 57 5.27 5.83 -5.70
CA LEU A 57 6.32 5.02 -5.06
C LEU A 57 6.91 3.97 -6.01
N ILE A 58 6.07 3.32 -6.83
CA ILE A 58 6.51 2.32 -7.83
C ILE A 58 7.30 3.01 -8.92
N ASP A 59 6.83 4.17 -9.41
CA ASP A 59 7.51 4.96 -10.43
C ASP A 59 8.92 5.41 -9.99
N LEU A 60 9.11 5.63 -8.68
CA LEU A 60 10.42 5.96 -8.11
C LEU A 60 11.37 4.76 -8.09
N LEU A 61 10.88 3.62 -7.63
CA LEU A 61 11.69 2.39 -7.55
C LEU A 61 12.11 1.91 -8.95
N SER A 62 11.21 2.01 -9.93
CA SER A 62 11.48 1.62 -11.33
C SER A 62 12.47 2.56 -12.02
N SER A 63 12.36 3.88 -11.79
CA SER A 63 13.25 4.87 -12.44
C SER A 63 14.67 4.86 -11.89
N SER A 64 14.91 4.36 -10.67
CA SER A 64 16.29 4.16 -10.18
C SER A 64 17.01 3.05 -10.98
N THR A 65 16.29 2.10 -11.52
CA THR A 65 16.83 1.02 -12.37
C THR A 65 17.10 1.49 -13.81
N GLU A 66 16.28 2.39 -14.35
CA GLU A 66 16.44 2.91 -15.74
C GLU A 66 17.52 4.01 -15.87
N ALA A 67 17.73 4.83 -14.84
CA ALA A 67 18.74 5.88 -14.85
C ALA A 67 20.16 5.31 -14.96
N THR A 68 20.40 4.08 -14.50
CA THR A 68 21.67 3.37 -14.65
C THR A 68 21.88 2.82 -16.08
N ALA A 69 20.82 2.61 -16.84
CA ALA A 69 20.90 2.06 -18.20
C ALA A 69 21.15 3.13 -19.30
N GLN A 70 20.87 4.41 -19.03
CA GLN A 70 21.00 5.49 -20.03
C GLN A 70 22.32 6.29 -19.98
N SER A 71 23.10 6.18 -18.90
CA SER A 71 24.46 6.69 -18.89
C SER A 71 25.36 5.70 -19.65
N GLY A 72 25.63 5.97 -20.93
CA GLY A 72 26.46 5.16 -21.82
C GLY A 72 27.93 5.02 -21.44
N ALA A 73 28.27 4.88 -20.17
CA ALA A 73 29.55 4.46 -19.66
C ALA A 73 29.51 2.94 -19.44
N LYS A 74 30.19 2.24 -20.34
CA LYS A 74 30.48 0.80 -20.29
C LYS A 74 31.45 0.43 -19.15
N GLU A 75 31.14 0.79 -17.93
CA GLU A 75 31.61 0.13 -16.72
C GLU A 75 30.35 -0.07 -15.88
N ALA A 76 29.96 -1.33 -15.72
CA ALA A 76 28.98 -1.68 -14.71
C ALA A 76 29.55 -1.20 -13.38
N VAL A 77 29.13 -0.01 -12.94
CA VAL A 77 29.37 0.41 -11.56
C VAL A 77 28.64 -0.63 -10.73
N ALA A 78 29.38 -1.55 -10.14
CA ALA A 78 28.82 -2.57 -9.27
C ALA A 78 28.00 -1.84 -8.22
N GLU A 79 26.68 -2.02 -8.23
CA GLU A 79 25.80 -1.36 -7.28
C GLU A 79 26.32 -1.70 -5.89
N LEU A 80 26.64 -0.65 -5.11
CA LEU A 80 27.14 -0.81 -3.74
C LEU A 80 26.07 -1.52 -2.91
N PRO A 81 26.31 -2.77 -2.46
CA PRO A 81 25.32 -3.49 -1.66
C PRO A 81 25.08 -2.75 -0.34
N ILE A 82 23.84 -2.37 -0.12
CA ILE A 82 23.40 -1.71 1.11
C ILE A 82 22.55 -2.70 1.92
N ALA A 83 22.85 -2.80 3.22
CA ALA A 83 22.06 -3.57 4.16
C ALA A 83 21.66 -2.70 5.35
N ILE A 84 20.38 -2.75 5.74
CA ILE A 84 19.84 -2.09 6.93
C ILE A 84 19.28 -3.19 7.83
N GLY A 85 19.93 -3.43 8.97
CA GLY A 85 19.52 -4.47 9.90
C GLY A 85 18.11 -4.22 10.45
N LYS A 86 17.79 -2.96 10.78
CA LYS A 86 16.51 -2.59 11.39
C LYS A 86 16.10 -1.17 11.01
N LEU A 87 14.88 -1.03 10.48
CA LEU A 87 14.20 0.25 10.28
C LEU A 87 13.03 0.33 11.26
N VAL A 88 12.98 1.37 12.09
CA VAL A 88 11.95 1.58 13.13
C VAL A 88 11.10 2.80 12.78
N PHE A 89 9.80 2.66 12.91
CA PHE A 89 8.81 3.72 12.77
C PHE A 89 8.24 4.07 14.13
N ASN A 90 8.33 5.35 14.52
CA ASN A 90 7.75 5.89 15.73
C ASN A 90 6.69 6.94 15.39
N ALA A 91 5.42 6.67 15.70
CA ALA A 91 4.29 7.55 15.50
C ALA A 91 4.23 8.16 14.09
N GLY A 92 4.48 7.33 13.07
CA GLY A 92 4.43 7.73 11.66
C GLY A 92 3.01 7.95 11.15
N THR A 93 2.91 8.52 9.95
CA THR A 93 1.68 8.64 9.18
C THR A 93 1.93 8.14 7.77
N MET A 94 1.05 7.28 7.26
CA MET A 94 1.00 6.92 5.84
C MET A 94 -0.26 7.52 5.26
N ALA A 95 -0.12 8.51 4.39
CA ALA A 95 -1.20 9.13 3.65
C ALA A 95 -1.37 8.40 2.31
N PHE A 96 -2.60 8.09 1.95
CA PHE A 96 -2.97 7.54 0.65
C PHE A 96 -3.93 8.49 -0.05
N ALA A 97 -3.69 8.80 -1.31
CA ALA A 97 -4.58 9.59 -2.15
C ALA A 97 -4.75 8.92 -3.52
N ASP A 98 -5.99 8.85 -3.99
CA ASP A 98 -6.31 8.40 -5.34
C ASP A 98 -6.93 9.54 -6.13
N PHE A 99 -6.17 10.06 -7.08
CA PHE A 99 -6.57 11.14 -8.00
C PHE A 99 -7.11 10.60 -9.34
N SER A 100 -7.14 9.28 -9.53
CA SER A 100 -7.72 8.66 -10.73
C SER A 100 -9.25 8.66 -10.74
N ILE A 101 -9.87 8.97 -9.59
CA ILE A 101 -11.32 9.05 -9.42
C ILE A 101 -11.76 10.44 -8.95
N LEU A 102 -13.00 10.79 -9.26
CA LEU A 102 -13.65 12.01 -8.77
C LEU A 102 -14.97 11.66 -8.07
N PRO A 103 -15.23 12.23 -6.88
CA PRO A 103 -14.29 13.02 -6.07
C PRO A 103 -13.09 12.18 -5.64
N ASN A 104 -11.93 12.81 -5.38
CA ASN A 104 -10.71 12.11 -5.03
C ASN A 104 -10.87 11.36 -3.70
N PHE A 105 -10.32 10.14 -3.66
CA PHE A 105 -10.24 9.38 -2.41
C PHE A 105 -8.99 9.78 -1.61
N LYS A 106 -9.14 9.88 -0.29
CA LYS A 106 -8.03 10.09 0.64
C LYS A 106 -8.24 9.30 1.91
N ALA A 107 -7.18 8.63 2.38
CA ALA A 107 -7.15 7.93 3.64
C ALA A 107 -5.79 8.12 4.33
N ARG A 108 -5.73 7.88 5.64
CA ARG A 108 -4.48 7.92 6.41
C ARG A 108 -4.43 6.76 7.39
N ILE A 109 -3.25 6.18 7.51
CA ILE A 109 -2.90 5.35 8.66
C ILE A 109 -2.08 6.26 9.57
N GLU A 110 -2.59 6.52 10.75
CA GLU A 110 -1.96 7.35 11.77
C GLU A 110 -1.33 6.50 12.87
N ASN A 111 -0.41 7.11 13.61
CA ASN A 111 0.33 6.45 14.69
C ASN A 111 0.94 5.11 14.23
N LEU A 112 1.56 5.14 13.05
CA LEU A 112 2.24 3.98 12.50
C LEU A 112 3.50 3.70 13.32
N ASN A 113 3.51 2.56 13.97
CA ASN A 113 4.61 2.09 14.80
C ASN A 113 5.02 0.70 14.37
N GLY A 114 6.29 0.36 14.61
CA GLY A 114 6.79 -0.97 14.33
C GLY A 114 8.15 -0.95 13.68
N ARG A 115 8.46 -2.02 12.96
CA ARG A 115 9.80 -2.22 12.39
C ARG A 115 9.77 -3.04 11.12
N ILE A 116 10.83 -2.83 10.32
CA ILE A 116 11.19 -3.70 9.21
C ILE A 116 12.62 -4.18 9.47
N LEU A 117 12.86 -5.49 9.37
CA LEU A 117 14.14 -6.12 9.63
C LEU A 117 14.74 -6.71 8.36
N GLY A 118 16.06 -6.60 8.20
CA GLY A 118 16.78 -7.29 7.13
C GLY A 118 16.59 -6.69 5.74
N ILE A 119 16.41 -5.36 5.63
CA ILE A 119 16.36 -4.66 4.34
C ILE A 119 17.73 -4.75 3.67
N SER A 120 17.81 -5.20 2.41
CA SER A 120 19.06 -5.22 1.66
C SER A 120 18.81 -5.12 0.15
N THR A 121 19.77 -4.54 -0.56
CA THR A 121 19.77 -4.51 -2.04
C THR A 121 20.25 -5.83 -2.66
N ARG A 122 20.63 -6.83 -1.86
CA ARG A 122 20.98 -8.15 -2.39
C ARG A 122 19.78 -8.82 -3.04
N PRO A 123 19.94 -9.49 -4.18
CA PRO A 123 18.82 -10.07 -4.95
C PRO A 123 17.99 -11.10 -4.18
N ASP A 124 18.58 -11.82 -3.22
CA ASP A 124 17.93 -12.85 -2.41
C ASP A 124 17.43 -12.35 -1.06
N ALA A 125 17.59 -11.05 -0.78
CA ALA A 125 17.20 -10.47 0.50
C ALA A 125 15.68 -10.41 0.66
N VAL A 126 15.24 -10.83 1.84
CA VAL A 126 13.84 -10.77 2.26
C VAL A 126 13.77 -10.04 3.59
N ALA A 127 13.01 -8.97 3.63
CA ALA A 127 12.77 -8.19 4.85
C ALA A 127 11.52 -8.68 5.57
N ASP A 128 11.56 -8.65 6.90
CA ASP A 128 10.42 -8.97 7.78
C ASP A 128 9.74 -7.68 8.22
N ILE A 129 8.41 -7.59 8.06
CA ILE A 129 7.59 -6.41 8.34
C ILE A 129 6.69 -6.68 9.54
N ASP A 130 6.68 -5.79 10.52
CA ASP A 130 5.73 -5.79 11.63
C ASP A 130 5.36 -4.34 11.98
N LEU A 131 4.21 -3.88 11.45
CA LEU A 131 3.73 -2.51 11.60
C LEU A 131 2.29 -2.51 12.12
N THR A 132 1.97 -1.53 12.96
CA THR A 132 0.64 -1.28 13.49
C THR A 132 0.30 0.21 13.45
N GLY A 133 -0.99 0.54 13.32
CA GLY A 133 -1.47 1.91 13.30
C GLY A 133 -2.99 1.96 13.37
N PHE A 134 -3.58 3.10 12.99
CA PHE A 134 -5.03 3.30 12.96
C PHE A 134 -5.44 4.05 11.69
N VAL A 135 -6.56 3.65 11.08
CA VAL A 135 -7.18 4.44 10.00
C VAL A 135 -8.06 5.50 10.64
N ILE A 136 -7.69 6.78 10.49
CA ILE A 136 -8.42 7.97 10.98
C ILE A 136 -8.45 8.08 12.51
N ASN A 137 -8.74 7.00 13.25
CA ASN A 137 -8.87 7.04 14.70
C ASN A 137 -8.52 5.70 15.36
N LYS A 138 -8.34 5.71 16.68
CA LYS A 138 -7.94 4.55 17.49
C LYS A 138 -8.91 3.34 17.46
N TYR A 139 -10.14 3.51 16.98
CA TYR A 139 -11.13 2.44 16.90
C TYR A 139 -11.05 1.65 15.59
N SER A 140 -10.20 2.10 14.66
CA SER A 140 -9.97 1.44 13.37
C SER A 140 -8.51 0.95 13.25
N PRO A 141 -8.12 -0.07 14.04
CA PRO A 141 -6.74 -0.56 14.04
C PRO A 141 -6.34 -1.20 12.71
N VAL A 142 -5.06 -1.03 12.39
CA VAL A 142 -4.38 -1.64 11.24
C VAL A 142 -3.20 -2.45 11.74
N ILE A 143 -3.02 -3.64 11.18
CA ILE A 143 -1.87 -4.51 11.40
C ILE A 143 -1.33 -4.90 10.03
N ILE A 144 -0.03 -4.75 9.82
CA ILE A 144 0.67 -5.16 8.59
C ILE A 144 1.84 -6.03 9.01
N LYS A 145 1.85 -7.30 8.57
CA LYS A 145 2.90 -8.26 8.90
C LYS A 145 3.26 -9.10 7.69
N GLY A 146 4.50 -9.55 7.64
CA GLY A 146 4.91 -10.48 6.62
C GLY A 146 6.35 -10.27 6.17
N LYS A 147 6.64 -10.78 4.99
CA LYS A 147 7.97 -10.77 4.39
C LYS A 147 7.90 -10.31 2.95
N THR A 148 8.89 -9.52 2.52
CA THR A 148 8.98 -9.10 1.13
C THR A 148 10.41 -8.76 0.73
N SER A 149 10.75 -8.96 -0.52
CA SER A 149 11.94 -8.38 -1.11
C SER A 149 11.68 -6.91 -1.41
N ILE A 150 12.15 -6.01 -0.55
CA ILE A 150 11.79 -4.57 -0.59
C ILE A 150 12.09 -3.92 -1.96
N PHE A 151 13.21 -4.27 -2.59
CA PHE A 151 13.62 -3.69 -3.88
C PHE A 151 13.19 -4.52 -5.09
N ASP A 152 12.65 -5.73 -4.84
CA ASP A 152 12.15 -6.65 -5.87
C ASP A 152 10.92 -7.41 -5.32
N PHE A 153 9.89 -6.65 -4.95
CA PHE A 153 8.68 -7.20 -4.32
C PHE A 153 7.91 -8.17 -5.23
N GLU A 154 8.13 -8.09 -6.53
CA GLU A 154 7.52 -8.97 -7.53
C GLU A 154 8.14 -10.38 -7.50
N ARG A 155 9.37 -10.50 -7.03
CA ARG A 155 10.05 -11.79 -6.89
C ARG A 155 9.52 -12.59 -5.69
N GLN A 156 9.38 -11.92 -4.53
CA GLN A 156 8.92 -12.57 -3.32
C GLN A 156 8.22 -11.59 -2.39
N THR A 157 6.95 -11.85 -2.14
CA THR A 157 6.13 -11.15 -1.14
C THR A 157 5.18 -12.13 -0.48
N ASP A 158 5.08 -12.09 0.83
CA ASP A 158 4.09 -12.78 1.65
C ASP A 158 3.68 -11.82 2.78
N VAL A 159 2.65 -10.99 2.53
CA VAL A 159 2.24 -9.92 3.43
C VAL A 159 0.75 -10.04 3.77
N GLN A 160 0.47 -10.00 5.06
CA GLN A 160 -0.86 -9.96 5.62
C GLN A 160 -1.18 -8.57 6.15
N MET A 161 -2.38 -8.09 5.85
CA MET A 161 -2.88 -6.81 6.34
C MET A 161 -4.27 -7.02 6.93
N ALA A 162 -4.49 -6.51 8.15
CA ALA A 162 -5.79 -6.50 8.78
C ALA A 162 -6.22 -5.06 9.07
N PHE A 163 -7.41 -4.71 8.60
CA PHE A 163 -8.07 -3.44 8.85
C PHE A 163 -9.39 -3.72 9.55
N ARG A 164 -9.65 -3.06 10.67
CA ARG A 164 -10.85 -3.33 11.47
C ARG A 164 -11.67 -2.08 11.70
N ASN A 165 -13.00 -2.23 11.65
CA ASN A 165 -13.97 -1.17 11.98
C ASN A 165 -13.80 0.12 11.15
N ILE A 166 -13.39 0.02 9.89
CA ILE A 166 -13.29 1.19 9.01
C ILE A 166 -14.69 1.69 8.68
N GLU A 167 -14.94 2.97 8.89
CA GLU A 167 -16.23 3.59 8.52
C GLU A 167 -16.40 3.57 7.00
N LEU A 168 -17.42 2.87 6.50
CA LEU A 168 -17.68 2.71 5.08
C LEU A 168 -17.92 4.02 4.31
N PRO A 169 -18.50 5.10 4.88
CA PRO A 169 -18.60 6.39 4.19
C PRO A 169 -17.26 6.97 3.72
N LEU A 170 -16.13 6.54 4.28
CA LEU A 170 -14.79 6.86 3.75
C LEU A 170 -14.66 6.50 2.26
N PHE A 171 -15.31 5.42 1.83
CA PHE A 171 -15.24 4.90 0.45
C PHE A 171 -16.30 5.51 -0.49
N ASN A 172 -16.98 6.58 -0.08
CA ASN A 172 -17.98 7.25 -0.92
C ASN A 172 -17.46 7.71 -2.30
N PRO A 173 -16.19 8.13 -2.47
CA PRO A 173 -15.66 8.38 -3.81
C PRO A 173 -15.78 7.17 -4.75
N TYR A 174 -15.49 5.97 -4.25
CA TYR A 174 -15.61 4.73 -5.03
C TYR A 174 -17.06 4.27 -5.19
N SER A 175 -17.82 4.22 -4.09
CA SER A 175 -19.20 3.74 -4.14
C SER A 175 -20.10 4.66 -4.97
N GLY A 176 -19.92 5.96 -4.85
CA GLY A 176 -20.65 6.94 -5.66
C GLY A 176 -20.34 6.79 -7.14
N ARG A 177 -19.08 6.57 -7.51
CA ARG A 177 -18.67 6.40 -8.89
C ARG A 177 -19.12 5.04 -9.46
N PHE A 178 -18.80 3.94 -8.80
CA PHE A 178 -18.96 2.60 -9.36
C PHE A 178 -20.28 1.92 -8.97
N ALA A 179 -20.76 2.11 -7.74
CA ALA A 179 -22.05 1.56 -7.33
C ALA A 179 -23.23 2.48 -7.63
N GLY A 180 -22.98 3.77 -7.91
CA GLY A 180 -24.02 4.76 -8.19
C GLY A 180 -24.78 5.22 -6.94
N TYR A 181 -24.26 4.97 -5.75
CA TYR A 181 -24.85 5.36 -4.47
C TYR A 181 -23.77 5.75 -3.46
N ALA A 182 -24.05 6.75 -2.65
CA ALA A 182 -23.30 7.00 -1.45
C ALA A 182 -23.60 5.92 -0.40
N ILE A 183 -22.64 5.65 0.49
CA ILE A 183 -22.84 4.82 1.67
C ILE A 183 -23.15 5.76 2.84
N ALA A 184 -24.31 5.58 3.47
CA ALA A 184 -24.72 6.37 4.62
C ALA A 184 -24.12 5.84 5.93
N LYS A 185 -24.02 4.51 6.09
CA LYS A 185 -23.53 3.84 7.29
C LYS A 185 -22.94 2.49 6.96
N GLY A 186 -22.13 1.99 7.88
CA GLY A 186 -21.60 0.65 7.90
C GLY A 186 -20.12 0.64 8.28
N LYS A 187 -19.64 -0.54 8.63
CA LYS A 187 -18.22 -0.76 8.99
C LYS A 187 -17.64 -1.87 8.17
N LEU A 188 -16.39 -1.67 7.78
CA LEU A 188 -15.58 -2.66 7.07
C LEU A 188 -14.55 -3.24 8.02
N THR A 189 -14.49 -4.56 8.09
CA THR A 189 -13.34 -5.31 8.60
C THR A 189 -12.82 -6.17 7.46
N THR A 190 -11.52 -6.10 7.16
CA THR A 190 -10.95 -6.91 6.10
C THR A 190 -9.58 -7.45 6.49
N GLU A 191 -9.33 -8.68 6.09
CA GLU A 191 -8.05 -9.35 6.18
C GLU A 191 -7.60 -9.68 4.76
N LEU A 192 -6.42 -9.19 4.41
CA LEU A 192 -5.83 -9.32 3.09
C LEU A 192 -4.54 -10.11 3.21
N HIS A 193 -4.37 -11.12 2.39
CA HIS A 193 -3.13 -11.90 2.33
C HIS A 193 -2.62 -11.91 0.89
N TYR A 194 -1.52 -11.26 0.64
CA TYR A 194 -0.87 -11.19 -0.68
C TYR A 194 0.36 -12.06 -0.69
N ARG A 195 0.38 -13.03 -1.61
CA ARG A 195 1.54 -13.86 -1.91
C ARG A 195 1.96 -13.63 -3.35
N ILE A 196 3.19 -13.23 -3.54
CA ILE A 196 3.79 -13.05 -4.86
C ILE A 196 5.05 -13.92 -4.89
N ASP A 197 5.17 -14.74 -5.92
CA ASP A 197 6.32 -15.60 -6.19
C ASP A 197 6.61 -15.56 -7.69
N ASP A 198 7.77 -15.04 -8.04
CA ASP A 198 8.18 -14.82 -9.43
C ASP A 198 7.05 -14.25 -10.30
N ARG A 199 6.54 -13.06 -9.90
CA ARG A 199 5.49 -12.28 -10.57
C ARG A 199 4.10 -12.97 -10.60
N LYS A 200 3.94 -14.13 -9.99
CA LYS A 200 2.64 -14.78 -9.81
C LYS A 200 1.99 -14.32 -8.53
N LEU A 201 0.81 -13.74 -8.64
CA LEU A 201 0.02 -13.25 -7.51
C LEU A 201 -1.05 -14.27 -7.12
N VAL A 202 -1.10 -14.57 -5.84
CA VAL A 202 -2.23 -15.21 -5.16
C VAL A 202 -2.61 -14.32 -3.98
N ALA A 203 -3.82 -13.80 -3.99
CA ALA A 203 -4.31 -12.98 -2.90
C ALA A 203 -5.65 -13.51 -2.38
N ASP A 204 -5.78 -13.55 -1.08
CA ASP A 204 -7.00 -13.90 -0.37
C ASP A 204 -7.52 -12.66 0.35
N HIS A 205 -8.75 -12.26 0.08
CA HIS A 205 -9.41 -11.13 0.72
C HIS A 205 -10.62 -11.64 1.50
N HIS A 206 -10.55 -11.62 2.81
CA HIS A 206 -11.72 -11.81 3.67
C HIS A 206 -12.30 -10.44 3.98
N VAL A 207 -13.56 -10.22 3.61
CA VAL A 207 -14.27 -8.94 3.70
C VAL A 207 -15.54 -9.12 4.50
N ARG A 208 -15.60 -8.49 5.67
CA ARG A 208 -16.78 -8.42 6.50
C ARG A 208 -17.31 -6.98 6.55
N ILE A 209 -18.57 -6.82 6.19
CA ILE A 209 -19.26 -5.53 6.20
C ILE A 209 -20.44 -5.62 7.18
N ASP A 210 -20.41 -4.78 8.21
CA ASP A 210 -21.43 -4.71 9.21
C ASP A 210 -22.37 -3.52 8.93
N GLN A 211 -23.69 -3.78 8.94
CA GLN A 211 -24.75 -2.76 8.90
C GLN A 211 -24.68 -1.78 7.72
N LEU A 212 -24.27 -2.26 6.53
CA LEU A 212 -24.24 -1.43 5.33
C LEU A 212 -25.61 -0.80 5.07
N THR A 213 -25.64 0.51 4.99
CA THR A 213 -26.82 1.30 4.60
C THR A 213 -26.45 2.21 3.45
N TRP A 214 -27.13 2.05 2.31
CA TRP A 214 -27.00 2.93 1.17
C TRP A 214 -27.67 4.27 1.43
N GLY A 215 -27.02 5.34 1.04
CA GLY A 215 -27.53 6.71 1.03
C GLY A 215 -28.17 7.09 -0.29
N GLU A 216 -27.93 8.34 -0.70
CA GLU A 216 -28.50 8.91 -1.93
C GLU A 216 -27.85 8.31 -3.18
N ALA A 217 -28.62 8.28 -4.28
CA ALA A 217 -28.11 7.93 -5.59
C ALA A 217 -27.16 9.04 -6.10
N THR A 218 -26.18 8.64 -6.90
CA THR A 218 -25.26 9.56 -7.59
C THR A 218 -25.49 9.51 -9.10
N ASP A 219 -25.20 10.60 -9.81
CA ASP A 219 -25.33 10.70 -11.27
C ASP A 219 -24.10 10.17 -12.01
N SER A 220 -23.45 9.12 -11.48
CA SER A 220 -22.25 8.56 -12.10
C SER A 220 -22.59 7.84 -13.41
N LYS A 221 -21.80 8.15 -14.46
CA LYS A 221 -21.85 7.44 -15.74
C LYS A 221 -21.07 6.13 -15.74
N ASP A 222 -20.16 5.97 -14.76
CA ASP A 222 -19.27 4.79 -14.62
C ASP A 222 -19.89 3.70 -13.73
N LYS A 223 -21.14 3.90 -13.25
CA LYS A 223 -21.79 2.91 -12.39
C LYS A 223 -22.04 1.60 -13.12
N VAL A 224 -21.79 0.51 -12.42
CA VAL A 224 -22.07 -0.83 -12.94
C VAL A 224 -23.57 -1.01 -13.20
N PRO A 225 -23.95 -1.68 -14.31
CA PRO A 225 -25.36 -1.87 -14.69
C PRO A 225 -26.02 -3.01 -13.90
N ILE A 226 -25.82 -3.06 -12.59
CA ILE A 226 -26.41 -4.06 -11.69
C ILE A 226 -27.14 -3.37 -10.54
N PRO A 227 -28.23 -3.96 -10.01
CA PRO A 227 -28.97 -3.41 -8.88
C PRO A 227 -28.21 -3.65 -7.56
N VAL A 228 -27.17 -2.87 -7.28
CA VAL A 228 -26.27 -3.06 -6.11
C VAL A 228 -27.02 -3.10 -4.78
N ARG A 229 -28.13 -2.35 -4.64
CA ARG A 229 -28.96 -2.40 -3.43
C ARG A 229 -29.60 -3.77 -3.22
N LEU A 230 -30.11 -4.36 -4.29
CA LEU A 230 -30.71 -5.70 -4.24
C LEU A 230 -29.60 -6.75 -4.02
N GLY A 231 -28.48 -6.65 -4.75
CA GLY A 231 -27.36 -7.57 -4.57
C GLY A 231 -26.84 -7.58 -3.15
N THR A 232 -26.60 -6.42 -2.54
CA THR A 232 -26.15 -6.33 -1.16
C THR A 232 -27.21 -6.77 -0.15
N ALA A 233 -28.50 -6.59 -0.44
CA ALA A 233 -29.57 -7.09 0.42
C ALA A 233 -29.63 -8.61 0.44
N LEU A 234 -29.35 -9.27 -0.69
CA LEU A 234 -29.29 -10.74 -0.77
C LEU A 234 -28.04 -11.33 -0.10
N LEU A 235 -26.95 -10.57 -0.02
CA LEU A 235 -25.70 -11.01 0.64
C LEU A 235 -25.73 -10.82 2.16
N LYS A 236 -26.67 -10.04 2.69
CA LYS A 236 -26.81 -9.83 4.14
C LYS A 236 -27.39 -11.07 4.81
N ASP A 237 -26.75 -11.47 5.89
CA ASP A 237 -27.34 -12.44 6.83
C ASP A 237 -28.46 -11.79 7.68
N LYS A 238 -29.04 -12.59 8.60
CA LYS A 238 -30.10 -12.15 9.54
C LYS A 238 -29.68 -11.00 10.46
N ASP A 239 -28.37 -10.83 10.68
CA ASP A 239 -27.80 -9.81 11.54
C ASP A 239 -27.35 -8.57 10.75
N GLY A 240 -27.62 -8.55 9.42
CA GLY A 240 -27.28 -7.46 8.51
C GLY A 240 -25.80 -7.41 8.13
N VAL A 241 -25.11 -8.53 8.29
CA VAL A 241 -23.69 -8.70 7.97
C VAL A 241 -23.53 -9.28 6.58
N ILE A 242 -22.56 -8.78 5.82
CA ILE A 242 -22.05 -9.37 4.58
C ILE A 242 -20.67 -9.90 4.90
N ASP A 243 -20.45 -11.20 4.66
CA ASP A 243 -19.18 -11.87 4.92
C ASP A 243 -18.75 -12.64 3.67
N LEU A 244 -17.64 -12.24 3.06
CA LEU A 244 -17.19 -12.71 1.75
C LEU A 244 -15.71 -13.06 1.77
N ASN A 245 -15.36 -14.13 1.05
CA ASN A 245 -13.99 -14.44 0.68
C ASN A 245 -13.83 -14.19 -0.82
N VAL A 246 -12.91 -13.30 -1.19
CA VAL A 246 -12.65 -12.91 -2.57
C VAL A 246 -11.22 -13.29 -2.93
N PRO A 247 -10.99 -14.49 -3.48
CA PRO A 247 -9.67 -14.88 -3.95
C PRO A 247 -9.35 -14.16 -5.27
N VAL A 248 -8.11 -13.72 -5.40
CA VAL A 248 -7.57 -13.10 -6.61
C VAL A 248 -6.31 -13.85 -7.01
N THR A 249 -6.21 -14.27 -8.26
CA THR A 249 -5.03 -14.94 -8.81
C THR A 249 -4.66 -14.36 -10.16
N GLY A 250 -3.37 -14.29 -10.46
CA GLY A 250 -2.93 -13.79 -11.76
C GLY A 250 -1.42 -13.58 -11.85
N SER A 251 -1.00 -12.80 -12.82
CA SER A 251 0.38 -12.34 -12.97
C SER A 251 0.43 -10.83 -12.84
N ILE A 252 1.49 -10.30 -12.20
CA ILE A 252 1.73 -8.86 -12.14
C ILE A 252 1.92 -8.25 -13.52
N ASP A 253 2.34 -9.07 -14.50
CA ASP A 253 2.48 -8.67 -15.90
C ASP A 253 1.13 -8.53 -16.64
N ASP A 254 0.02 -9.04 -16.08
CA ASP A 254 -1.28 -8.92 -16.73
C ASP A 254 -1.79 -7.46 -16.57
N PRO A 255 -2.01 -6.74 -17.70
CA PRO A 255 -2.53 -5.37 -17.65
C PRO A 255 -3.86 -5.24 -16.91
N LYS A 256 -4.63 -6.31 -16.78
CA LYS A 256 -5.86 -6.35 -15.98
C LYS A 256 -5.61 -6.20 -14.48
N PHE A 257 -4.40 -6.51 -14.02
CA PHE A 257 -3.96 -6.28 -12.63
C PHE A 257 -3.47 -4.86 -12.36
N ARG A 258 -3.33 -4.01 -13.36
CA ARG A 258 -3.05 -2.59 -13.14
C ARG A 258 -4.28 -1.97 -12.52
N ILE A 259 -4.23 -1.86 -11.19
CA ILE A 259 -5.06 -1.07 -10.27
C ILE A 259 -6.17 -0.29 -10.98
N GLY A 260 -7.35 -0.84 -11.03
CA GLY A 260 -8.48 -0.11 -11.57
C GLY A 260 -9.81 -0.84 -11.36
N PRO A 261 -10.09 -1.97 -12.00
CA PRO A 261 -11.41 -2.62 -11.87
C PRO A 261 -11.45 -3.86 -10.98
N ILE A 262 -10.44 -4.13 -10.15
CA ILE A 262 -10.39 -5.35 -9.30
C ILE A 262 -11.56 -5.43 -8.31
N VAL A 263 -12.23 -4.34 -8.05
CA VAL A 263 -13.33 -4.25 -7.08
C VAL A 263 -14.62 -4.94 -7.58
N TRP A 264 -14.72 -5.31 -8.87
CA TRP A 264 -16.02 -5.68 -9.47
C TRP A 264 -15.97 -6.79 -10.52
N GLN A 265 -15.14 -7.84 -10.37
CA GLN A 265 -15.28 -9.06 -11.18
C GLN A 265 -15.99 -10.16 -10.43
#